data_582b3335a69682f2960b35ca98a13429
#
_entry.id   582b3335a69682f2960b35ca98a13429
#
_cell.length_a   1.000
_cell.length_b   1.000
_cell.length_c   1.000
_cell.angle_alpha   90.00
_cell.angle_beta   90.00
_cell.angle_gamma   90.00
#
_symmetry.space_group_name_H-M   'P 1'
#
loop_
_entity.id
_entity.type
_entity.pdbx_description
1 polymer ?
#
loop_
_entity_poly.entity_id
_entity_poly.type
_entity_poly.pdbx_seq_one_letter_code
_entity_poly.pdbx_strand_id
1 'polypeptide(L)'
;LNRPARRHPGLLDVDELRRLAASTRSPDSIDEVLVGLPDLQGRLQGSGASVDHFIEDVLARGLPACAYLLAVDVEMDTDAGYAFAPWDTGFGDFRLVPDLATLRRAPWHPRSAVVFADAWWPAGGMVRVAPRAVLRAQLDRLYTRGLAALAGTELEFLVFTESYQQAADRSYGGLTSASRYNVDYSLIGTSEMDGLVRTIRRAMADAGVRVESARAEVHPGQYEIVFRYDDAMSTCDNHVLYKTTAKNLAAQAGQAVTFMAKYDQGEGNSCHVHLSLRGRDGATLFAAEPLEDGRAAPDEESAERADLAGMSKLMRSFVAGQLACMAEFALLFAPTVNSYKRLAAPGSFAPTGIAWGRDNRTCPVRVVGSGRSLRIEHRVPGGDANPYLAVAGIIAAGLYGIDNDLALPPATAGNAFTAPGVARLPRTLRQAQRLWRSSEIARAAFGDDVVDHLAHAADAELASYETTVTDWERRRAFERL
;
A
#
# COMPACT_ATOMS: atom_id res chain seq x y z
N LEU A 1 -20.85 13.26 2.84
CA LEU A 1 -21.31 13.15 1.44
C LEU A 1 -22.24 11.94 1.35
N ASN A 2 -23.56 12.15 1.68
CA ASN A 2 -24.62 11.18 1.39
C ASN A 2 -25.09 11.32 -0.06
N ARG A 3 -24.26 11.02 -1.04
CA ARG A 3 -24.78 10.33 -2.21
C ARG A 3 -24.89 8.86 -1.78
N PRO A 4 -26.04 8.17 -1.98
CA PRO A 4 -26.03 6.74 -1.96
C PRO A 4 -24.97 6.34 -2.99
N ALA A 5 -23.80 5.89 -2.50
CA ALA A 5 -22.77 5.34 -3.36
C ALA A 5 -23.51 4.29 -4.19
N ARG A 6 -23.42 4.36 -5.52
CA ARG A 6 -23.92 3.27 -6.36
C ARG A 6 -23.15 2.05 -5.84
N ARG A 7 -23.85 1.16 -5.12
CA ARG A 7 -23.26 -0.05 -4.58
C ARG A 7 -22.56 -0.74 -5.74
N HIS A 8 -21.29 -0.97 -5.55
CA HIS A 8 -20.53 -1.77 -6.52
C HIS A 8 -21.16 -3.17 -6.54
N PRO A 9 -21.39 -3.79 -7.69
CA PRO A 9 -22.15 -5.05 -7.78
C PRO A 9 -21.55 -6.22 -6.97
N GLY A 10 -20.29 -6.12 -6.50
CA GLY A 10 -19.65 -7.15 -5.68
C GLY A 10 -19.75 -6.91 -4.16
N LEU A 11 -20.26 -5.75 -3.71
CA LEU A 11 -20.44 -5.47 -2.28
C LEU A 11 -21.78 -6.06 -1.79
N LEU A 12 -21.75 -6.63 -0.59
CA LEU A 12 -22.92 -7.23 0.07
C LEU A 12 -23.42 -6.31 1.19
N ASP A 13 -24.69 -6.39 1.49
CA ASP A 13 -25.21 -5.95 2.79
C ASP A 13 -25.60 -7.14 3.66
N VAL A 14 -25.95 -6.86 4.90
CA VAL A 14 -26.32 -7.91 5.88
C VAL A 14 -27.58 -8.66 5.45
N ASP A 15 -28.54 -8.00 4.81
CA ASP A 15 -29.79 -8.66 4.37
C ASP A 15 -29.52 -9.55 3.15
N GLU A 16 -28.63 -9.14 2.27
CA GLU A 16 -28.17 -9.97 1.15
C GLU A 16 -27.34 -11.16 1.66
N LEU A 17 -26.47 -10.95 2.66
CA LEU A 17 -25.74 -12.04 3.31
C LEU A 17 -26.70 -13.07 3.91
N ARG A 18 -27.76 -12.64 4.65
CA ARG A 18 -28.80 -13.52 5.19
C ARG A 18 -29.49 -14.34 4.10
N ARG A 19 -29.86 -13.71 2.99
CA ARG A 19 -30.50 -14.41 1.86
C ARG A 19 -29.59 -15.48 1.24
N LEU A 20 -28.31 -15.16 1.09
CA LEU A 20 -27.31 -16.08 0.55
C LEU A 20 -27.01 -17.22 1.52
N ALA A 21 -26.99 -16.98 2.82
CA ALA A 21 -26.86 -18.01 3.84
C ALA A 21 -28.04 -19.00 3.85
N ALA A 22 -29.27 -18.50 3.72
CA ALA A 22 -30.47 -19.33 3.68
C ALA A 22 -30.56 -20.23 2.42
N SER A 23 -29.81 -19.92 1.37
CA SER A 23 -29.80 -20.62 0.09
C SER A 23 -28.85 -21.81 0.05
N THR A 24 -28.83 -22.69 1.03
CA THR A 24 -27.80 -23.73 1.29
C THR A 24 -27.49 -24.65 0.11
N ARG A 25 -28.39 -24.79 -0.86
CA ARG A 25 -28.22 -25.62 -2.08
C ARG A 25 -27.74 -24.84 -3.29
N SER A 26 -27.66 -23.51 -3.21
CA SER A 26 -27.16 -22.67 -4.30
C SER A 26 -25.62 -22.71 -4.35
N PRO A 27 -24.99 -22.76 -5.52
CA PRO A 27 -23.54 -22.55 -5.65
C PRO A 27 -23.12 -21.15 -5.18
N ASP A 28 -24.05 -20.21 -5.15
CA ASP A 28 -23.83 -18.84 -4.69
C ASP A 28 -24.06 -18.64 -3.18
N SER A 29 -24.40 -19.71 -2.43
CA SER A 29 -24.60 -19.61 -0.98
C SER A 29 -23.32 -19.21 -0.28
N ILE A 30 -23.45 -18.51 0.86
CA ILE A 30 -22.35 -18.15 1.76
C ILE A 30 -22.62 -18.82 3.10
N ASP A 31 -21.63 -19.51 3.64
CA ASP A 31 -21.71 -20.19 4.94
C ASP A 31 -20.64 -19.70 5.93
N GLU A 32 -19.68 -18.89 5.45
CA GLU A 32 -18.60 -18.33 6.26
C GLU A 32 -18.37 -16.86 5.95
N VAL A 33 -18.02 -16.07 6.95
CA VAL A 33 -17.52 -14.69 6.82
C VAL A 33 -16.11 -14.61 7.38
N LEU A 34 -15.14 -14.30 6.54
CA LEU A 34 -13.77 -14.03 6.92
C LEU A 34 -13.67 -12.59 7.45
N VAL A 35 -13.42 -12.44 8.74
CA VAL A 35 -13.23 -11.14 9.40
C VAL A 35 -11.76 -10.84 9.47
N GLY A 36 -11.28 -9.87 8.67
CA GLY A 36 -9.86 -9.63 8.43
C GLY A 36 -9.38 -8.27 8.94
N LEU A 37 -8.24 -8.28 9.62
CA LEU A 37 -7.46 -7.11 10.03
C LEU A 37 -6.17 -7.02 9.20
N PRO A 38 -5.88 -5.92 8.53
CA PRO A 38 -4.56 -5.68 7.96
C PRO A 38 -3.51 -5.49 9.06
N ASP A 39 -2.47 -6.33 9.06
CA ASP A 39 -1.35 -6.25 9.99
C ASP A 39 -0.29 -5.22 9.56
N LEU A 40 0.81 -5.11 10.31
CA LEU A 40 1.90 -4.15 10.02
C LEU A 40 2.57 -4.41 8.66
N GLN A 41 2.60 -5.66 8.20
CA GLN A 41 3.16 -6.05 6.91
C GLN A 41 2.16 -5.92 5.76
N GLY A 42 0.94 -5.45 6.02
CA GLY A 42 -0.14 -5.34 5.03
C GLY A 42 -0.72 -6.70 4.61
N ARG A 43 -0.62 -7.74 5.48
CA ARG A 43 -1.28 -9.02 5.30
C ARG A 43 -2.67 -8.96 5.93
N LEU A 44 -3.59 -9.76 5.42
CA LEU A 44 -4.93 -9.90 6.01
C LEU A 44 -4.90 -11.03 7.04
N GLN A 45 -4.98 -10.68 8.33
CA GLN A 45 -5.02 -11.58 9.47
C GLN A 45 -6.44 -11.61 10.05
N GLY A 46 -6.82 -12.71 10.68
CA GLY A 46 -8.16 -12.80 11.29
C GLY A 46 -8.69 -14.21 11.37
N SER A 47 -10.01 -14.35 11.38
CA SER A 47 -10.67 -15.65 11.50
C SER A 47 -11.93 -15.73 10.64
N GLY A 48 -12.31 -16.96 10.25
CA GLY A 48 -13.60 -17.27 9.69
C GLY A 48 -14.64 -17.44 10.80
N ALA A 49 -15.81 -16.87 10.60
CA ALA A 49 -16.99 -17.06 11.45
C ALA A 49 -18.10 -17.68 10.61
N SER A 50 -18.87 -18.63 11.16
CA SER A 50 -20.11 -19.04 10.49
C SER A 50 -21.02 -17.83 10.27
N VAL A 51 -21.80 -17.82 9.21
CA VAL A 51 -22.70 -16.68 8.91
C VAL A 51 -23.65 -16.41 10.06
N ASP A 52 -24.19 -17.46 10.71
CA ASP A 52 -25.11 -17.31 11.85
C ASP A 52 -24.40 -16.60 13.01
N HIS A 53 -23.23 -17.08 13.42
CA HIS A 53 -22.43 -16.43 14.47
C HIS A 53 -22.04 -15.00 14.11
N PHE A 54 -21.67 -14.76 12.84
CA PHE A 54 -21.34 -13.41 12.38
C PHE A 54 -22.53 -12.45 12.55
N ILE A 55 -23.74 -12.88 12.15
CA ILE A 55 -24.95 -12.05 12.21
C ILE A 55 -25.45 -11.87 13.64
N GLU A 56 -25.40 -12.91 14.47
CA GLU A 56 -25.99 -12.89 15.82
C GLU A 56 -25.08 -12.22 16.84
N ASP A 57 -23.77 -12.43 16.74
CA ASP A 57 -22.79 -12.00 17.75
C ASP A 57 -21.75 -11.00 17.23
N VAL A 58 -21.07 -11.31 16.11
CA VAL A 58 -19.91 -10.53 15.66
C VAL A 58 -20.31 -9.12 15.24
N LEU A 59 -21.47 -8.94 14.62
CA LEU A 59 -21.97 -7.60 14.25
C LEU A 59 -22.18 -6.71 15.48
N ALA A 60 -22.60 -7.27 16.60
CA ALA A 60 -22.91 -6.49 17.80
C ALA A 60 -21.70 -6.30 18.72
N ARG A 61 -20.81 -7.27 18.77
CA ARG A 61 -19.75 -7.34 19.79
C ARG A 61 -18.33 -7.31 19.23
N GLY A 62 -18.17 -7.44 17.92
CA GLY A 62 -16.87 -7.70 17.28
C GLY A 62 -16.36 -9.12 17.58
N LEU A 63 -15.35 -9.55 16.82
CA LEU A 63 -14.67 -10.83 17.01
C LEU A 63 -13.44 -10.63 17.91
N PRO A 64 -13.27 -11.39 19.01
CA PRO A 64 -12.06 -11.27 19.84
C PRO A 64 -10.83 -11.76 19.08
N ALA A 65 -9.73 -11.06 19.23
CA ALA A 65 -8.44 -11.44 18.65
C ALA A 65 -7.29 -10.99 19.55
N CYS A 66 -6.23 -11.77 19.60
CA CYS A 66 -5.08 -11.46 20.44
C CYS A 66 -4.36 -10.20 19.94
N ALA A 67 -4.00 -9.32 20.87
CA ALA A 67 -3.34 -8.06 20.55
C ALA A 67 -1.95 -8.26 19.90
N TYR A 68 -1.29 -9.40 20.08
CA TYR A 68 -0.02 -9.67 19.43
C TYR A 68 -0.07 -9.60 17.90
N LEU A 69 -1.24 -9.76 17.26
CA LEU A 69 -1.39 -9.63 15.80
C LEU A 69 -0.86 -8.32 15.23
N LEU A 70 -0.74 -7.29 16.05
CA LEU A 70 -0.13 -6.01 15.68
C LEU A 70 1.27 -5.82 16.29
N ALA A 71 1.86 -6.86 16.90
CA ALA A 71 3.17 -6.84 17.55
C ALA A 71 3.99 -8.09 17.20
N VAL A 72 3.95 -8.50 15.94
CA VAL A 72 4.69 -9.64 15.39
C VAL A 72 5.41 -9.24 14.11
N ASP A 73 6.44 -10.00 13.77
CA ASP A 73 7.14 -9.88 12.50
C ASP A 73 6.45 -10.68 11.36
N VAL A 74 7.13 -10.82 10.23
CA VAL A 74 6.61 -11.57 9.07
C VAL A 74 6.49 -13.09 9.36
N GLU A 75 7.26 -13.63 10.28
CA GLU A 75 7.27 -15.04 10.69
C GLU A 75 6.29 -15.32 11.83
N MET A 76 5.57 -14.30 12.28
CA MET A 76 4.64 -14.32 13.42
C MET A 76 5.34 -14.50 14.78
N ASP A 77 6.62 -14.20 14.85
CA ASP A 77 7.34 -14.18 16.11
C ASP A 77 6.91 -12.99 16.96
N THR A 78 6.67 -13.25 18.25
CA THR A 78 6.34 -12.23 19.23
C THR A 78 7.63 -11.65 19.81
N ASP A 79 8.15 -10.58 19.24
CA ASP A 79 9.28 -9.89 19.83
C ASP A 79 8.93 -9.32 21.22
N ALA A 80 9.85 -9.49 22.16
CA ALA A 80 9.70 -9.01 23.55
C ALA A 80 9.86 -7.51 23.72
N GLY A 81 9.86 -6.72 22.66
CA GLY A 81 10.18 -5.29 22.73
C GLY A 81 9.02 -4.32 22.45
N TYR A 82 7.91 -4.80 21.97
CA TYR A 82 6.75 -3.95 21.70
C TYR A 82 6.08 -3.45 22.98
N ALA A 83 6.06 -2.14 23.18
CA ALA A 83 5.35 -1.53 24.31
C ALA A 83 3.82 -1.71 24.21
N PHE A 84 3.31 -1.92 23.01
CA PHE A 84 1.89 -2.06 22.72
C PHE A 84 1.24 -3.29 23.35
N ALA A 85 1.88 -4.45 23.31
CA ALA A 85 1.39 -5.73 23.83
C ALA A 85 2.56 -6.53 24.41
N PRO A 86 3.10 -6.12 25.57
CA PRO A 86 4.27 -6.79 26.13
C PRO A 86 3.90 -8.13 26.78
N TRP A 87 4.86 -9.04 26.82
CA TRP A 87 4.75 -10.33 27.50
C TRP A 87 4.30 -10.22 28.95
N ASP A 88 4.77 -9.20 29.67
CA ASP A 88 4.47 -8.97 31.08
C ASP A 88 2.97 -8.70 31.35
N THR A 89 2.23 -8.26 30.33
CA THR A 89 0.78 -8.04 30.43
C THR A 89 -0.04 -9.21 29.87
N GLY A 90 0.62 -10.25 29.32
CA GLY A 90 -0.04 -11.42 28.71
C GLY A 90 -0.79 -11.10 27.42
N PHE A 91 -0.36 -10.07 26.68
CA PHE A 91 -0.91 -9.56 25.43
C PHE A 91 -2.34 -9.00 25.49
N GLY A 92 -3.28 -9.69 26.12
CA GLY A 92 -4.71 -9.36 26.11
C GLY A 92 -5.35 -9.47 24.72
N ASP A 93 -6.65 -9.14 24.65
CA ASP A 93 -7.43 -9.14 23.42
C ASP A 93 -7.88 -7.74 23.05
N PHE A 94 -8.00 -7.49 21.76
CA PHE A 94 -8.83 -6.46 21.19
C PHE A 94 -10.05 -7.08 20.47
N ARG A 95 -10.96 -6.26 19.99
CA ARG A 95 -12.11 -6.65 19.18
C ARG A 95 -11.90 -6.25 17.74
N LEU A 96 -12.10 -7.19 16.81
CA LEU A 96 -12.22 -6.92 15.38
C LEU A 96 -13.65 -6.48 15.10
N VAL A 97 -13.86 -5.19 14.89
CA VAL A 97 -15.18 -4.60 14.60
C VAL A 97 -15.33 -4.50 13.08
N PRO A 98 -16.26 -5.27 12.47
CA PRO A 98 -16.40 -5.29 11.01
C PRO A 98 -16.80 -3.93 10.43
N ASP A 99 -16.10 -3.49 9.40
CA ASP A 99 -16.52 -2.37 8.56
C ASP A 99 -17.42 -2.87 7.44
N LEU A 100 -18.74 -2.80 7.66
CA LEU A 100 -19.73 -3.36 6.74
C LEU A 100 -19.74 -2.72 5.34
N ALA A 101 -19.13 -1.55 5.17
CA ALA A 101 -18.95 -0.96 3.85
C ALA A 101 -17.99 -1.78 2.97
N THR A 102 -17.17 -2.65 3.58
CA THR A 102 -16.21 -3.52 2.90
C THR A 102 -16.70 -4.93 2.68
N LEU A 103 -17.88 -5.31 3.22
CA LEU A 103 -18.43 -6.68 3.12
C LEU A 103 -18.66 -7.07 1.66
N ARG A 104 -18.04 -8.17 1.24
CA ARG A 104 -18.10 -8.67 -0.14
C ARG A 104 -17.86 -10.17 -0.21
N ARG A 105 -18.10 -10.79 -1.38
CA ARG A 105 -17.66 -12.17 -1.63
C ARG A 105 -16.14 -12.27 -1.55
N ALA A 106 -15.62 -13.34 -0.96
CA ALA A 106 -14.18 -13.62 -0.95
C ALA A 106 -13.76 -14.13 -2.33
N PRO A 107 -12.88 -13.41 -3.08
CA PRO A 107 -12.59 -13.76 -4.47
C PRO A 107 -11.84 -15.09 -4.66
N TRP A 108 -11.19 -15.56 -3.59
CA TRP A 108 -10.33 -16.75 -3.61
C TRP A 108 -10.95 -17.96 -2.89
N HIS A 109 -12.05 -17.76 -2.18
CA HIS A 109 -12.67 -18.80 -1.35
C HIS A 109 -14.16 -18.96 -1.68
N PRO A 110 -14.56 -20.08 -2.31
CA PRO A 110 -15.96 -20.30 -2.67
C PRO A 110 -16.81 -20.36 -1.40
N ARG A 111 -18.06 -19.88 -1.51
CA ARG A 111 -19.06 -19.86 -0.45
C ARG A 111 -18.69 -19.02 0.79
N SER A 112 -17.72 -18.11 0.64
CA SER A 112 -17.31 -17.22 1.72
C SER A 112 -17.49 -15.76 1.35
N ALA A 113 -17.78 -14.94 2.36
CA ALA A 113 -17.64 -13.50 2.32
C ALA A 113 -16.37 -13.06 3.05
N VAL A 114 -15.90 -11.86 2.77
CA VAL A 114 -14.82 -11.22 3.50
C VAL A 114 -15.24 -9.82 3.91
N VAL A 115 -14.86 -9.41 5.10
CA VAL A 115 -15.07 -8.07 5.64
C VAL A 115 -13.79 -7.60 6.32
N PHE A 116 -13.38 -6.37 6.05
CA PHE A 116 -12.28 -5.74 6.80
C PHE A 116 -12.79 -5.28 8.16
N ALA A 117 -11.93 -5.36 9.17
CA ALA A 117 -12.27 -4.95 10.52
C ALA A 117 -11.27 -3.92 11.05
N ASP A 118 -11.75 -3.05 11.90
CA ASP A 118 -10.95 -2.17 12.72
C ASP A 118 -10.73 -2.80 14.11
N ALA A 119 -9.51 -2.65 14.66
CA ALA A 119 -9.19 -3.15 16.00
C ALA A 119 -9.62 -2.14 17.06
N TRP A 120 -10.38 -2.59 18.08
CA TRP A 120 -10.89 -1.79 19.18
C TRP A 120 -10.58 -2.41 20.53
N TRP A 121 -10.19 -1.61 21.49
CA TRP A 121 -10.02 -2.07 22.86
C TRP A 121 -11.37 -2.43 23.50
N PRO A 122 -11.44 -3.46 24.36
CA PRO A 122 -12.70 -3.79 25.08
C PRO A 122 -13.22 -2.65 25.94
N ALA A 123 -12.33 -1.84 26.51
CA ALA A 123 -12.68 -0.65 27.30
C ALA A 123 -13.12 0.55 26.44
N GLY A 124 -13.13 0.41 25.12
CA GLY A 124 -13.42 1.48 24.17
C GLY A 124 -12.17 2.14 23.59
N GLY A 125 -12.32 2.71 22.41
CA GLY A 125 -11.24 3.33 21.65
C GLY A 125 -10.60 2.41 20.63
N MET A 126 -10.25 3.00 19.47
CA MET A 126 -9.57 2.30 18.39
C MET A 126 -8.12 2.03 18.77
N VAL A 127 -7.58 0.89 18.33
CA VAL A 127 -6.17 0.55 18.47
C VAL A 127 -5.35 1.40 17.49
N ARG A 128 -4.69 2.44 18.00
CA ARG A 128 -4.07 3.51 17.21
C ARG A 128 -2.93 3.05 16.30
N VAL A 129 -2.20 2.00 16.69
CA VAL A 129 -1.08 1.44 15.93
C VAL A 129 -1.52 0.55 14.75
N ALA A 130 -2.82 0.17 14.70
CA ALA A 130 -3.35 -0.60 13.58
C ALA A 130 -3.27 0.23 12.27
N PRO A 131 -2.77 -0.34 11.15
CA PRO A 131 -2.57 0.41 9.91
C PRO A 131 -3.80 1.15 9.40
N ARG A 132 -4.99 0.54 9.46
CA ARG A 132 -6.25 1.22 9.11
C ARG A 132 -6.54 2.40 10.03
N ALA A 133 -6.24 2.30 11.32
CA ALA A 133 -6.42 3.40 12.28
C ALA A 133 -5.43 4.56 12.00
N VAL A 134 -4.19 4.24 11.66
CA VAL A 134 -3.17 5.24 11.26
C VAL A 134 -3.63 6.03 10.04
N LEU A 135 -4.15 5.34 9.00
CA LEU A 135 -4.70 6.02 7.83
C LEU A 135 -5.95 6.84 8.18
N ARG A 136 -6.89 6.26 8.95
CA ARG A 136 -8.13 6.96 9.37
C ARG A 136 -7.82 8.27 10.07
N ALA A 137 -6.83 8.29 10.97
CA ALA A 137 -6.41 9.51 11.64
C ALA A 137 -5.96 10.62 10.66
N GLN A 138 -5.26 10.27 9.58
CA GLN A 138 -4.87 11.25 8.56
C GLN A 138 -6.06 11.68 7.70
N LEU A 139 -6.98 10.78 7.40
CA LEU A 139 -8.22 11.12 6.67
C LEU A 139 -9.12 12.06 7.51
N ASP A 140 -9.19 11.86 8.81
CA ASP A 140 -9.91 12.76 9.73
C ASP A 140 -9.27 14.15 9.77
N ARG A 141 -7.93 14.24 9.74
CA ARG A 141 -7.22 15.53 9.60
C ARG A 141 -7.55 16.24 8.28
N LEU A 142 -7.68 15.52 7.17
CA LEU A 142 -8.18 16.10 5.91
C LEU A 142 -9.64 16.55 6.05
N TYR A 143 -10.48 15.67 6.61
CA TYR A 143 -11.91 15.93 6.75
C TYR A 143 -12.20 17.21 7.56
N THR A 144 -11.48 17.45 8.65
CA THR A 144 -11.63 18.67 9.47
C THR A 144 -11.27 19.95 8.69
N ARG A 145 -10.46 19.83 7.63
CA ARG A 145 -10.10 20.92 6.71
C ARG A 145 -11.04 21.05 5.50
N GLY A 146 -12.10 20.26 5.43
CA GLY A 146 -12.99 20.22 4.28
C GLY A 146 -12.43 19.49 3.06
N LEU A 147 -11.38 18.66 3.27
CA LEU A 147 -10.65 17.94 2.23
C LEU A 147 -11.00 16.45 2.24
N ALA A 148 -10.87 15.80 1.10
CA ALA A 148 -10.95 14.35 0.93
C ALA A 148 -9.82 13.89 -0.02
N ALA A 149 -9.28 12.69 0.21
CA ALA A 149 -8.25 12.09 -0.64
C ALA A 149 -8.84 11.01 -1.53
N LEU A 150 -8.51 11.07 -2.83
CA LEU A 150 -8.64 9.96 -3.77
C LEU A 150 -7.26 9.37 -4.01
N ALA A 151 -7.17 8.04 -3.96
CA ALA A 151 -5.92 7.33 -4.18
C ALA A 151 -6.09 6.17 -5.19
N GLY A 152 -4.98 5.76 -5.78
CA GLY A 152 -4.86 4.56 -6.60
C GLY A 152 -3.48 3.95 -6.40
N THR A 153 -3.36 2.63 -6.44
CA THR A 153 -2.07 1.94 -6.36
C THR A 153 -1.80 1.16 -7.63
N GLU A 154 -0.56 1.27 -8.13
CA GLU A 154 0.00 0.45 -9.19
C GLU A 154 0.98 -0.53 -8.53
N LEU A 155 0.55 -1.79 -8.36
CA LEU A 155 1.31 -2.80 -7.63
C LEU A 155 1.82 -3.88 -8.58
N GLU A 156 3.13 -3.98 -8.69
CA GLU A 156 3.84 -4.99 -9.46
C GLU A 156 4.06 -6.28 -8.66
N PHE A 157 4.14 -7.40 -9.36
CA PHE A 157 4.43 -8.71 -8.79
C PHE A 157 5.16 -9.61 -9.78
N LEU A 158 5.95 -10.54 -9.26
CA LEU A 158 6.60 -11.58 -10.05
C LEU A 158 5.80 -12.89 -9.96
N VAL A 159 5.74 -13.61 -11.08
CA VAL A 159 5.11 -14.92 -11.20
C VAL A 159 6.16 -15.97 -11.55
N PHE A 160 6.11 -17.10 -10.83
CA PHE A 160 6.96 -18.27 -11.05
C PHE A 160 6.12 -19.48 -11.41
N THR A 161 6.69 -20.38 -12.21
CA THR A 161 6.02 -21.62 -12.62
C THR A 161 5.97 -22.66 -11.51
N GLU A 162 6.84 -22.55 -10.51
CA GLU A 162 6.84 -23.40 -9.32
C GLU A 162 5.69 -23.03 -8.38
N SER A 163 5.15 -24.04 -7.68
CA SER A 163 4.27 -23.81 -6.53
C SER A 163 5.04 -23.23 -5.35
N TYR A 164 4.32 -22.67 -4.36
CA TYR A 164 4.94 -22.20 -3.12
C TYR A 164 5.74 -23.29 -2.39
N GLN A 165 5.25 -24.55 -2.41
CA GLN A 165 6.00 -25.67 -1.81
C GLN A 165 7.31 -25.94 -2.53
N GLN A 166 7.29 -26.00 -3.87
CA GLN A 166 8.50 -26.19 -4.68
C GLN A 166 9.48 -25.00 -4.54
N ALA A 167 8.96 -23.79 -4.38
CA ALA A 167 9.79 -22.62 -4.11
C ALA A 167 10.48 -22.72 -2.75
N ALA A 168 9.75 -23.14 -1.72
CA ALA A 168 10.30 -23.36 -0.38
C ALA A 168 11.38 -24.46 -0.37
N ASP A 169 11.15 -25.59 -1.05
CA ASP A 169 12.11 -26.70 -1.19
C ASP A 169 13.44 -26.25 -1.82
N ARG A 170 13.42 -25.16 -2.62
CA ARG A 170 14.59 -24.52 -3.23
C ARG A 170 15.12 -23.33 -2.42
N SER A 171 14.65 -23.12 -1.19
CA SER A 171 14.95 -21.93 -0.40
C SER A 171 14.70 -20.64 -1.18
N TYR A 172 13.63 -20.62 -1.99
CA TYR A 172 13.18 -19.51 -2.84
C TYR A 172 14.21 -19.01 -3.87
N GLY A 173 15.25 -19.79 -4.15
CA GLY A 173 16.29 -19.46 -5.13
C GLY A 173 16.16 -20.26 -6.42
N GLY A 174 16.62 -19.67 -7.56
CA GLY A 174 16.67 -20.36 -8.84
C GLY A 174 15.30 -20.78 -9.41
N LEU A 175 14.27 -20.01 -9.09
CA LEU A 175 12.92 -20.26 -9.58
C LEU A 175 12.79 -19.89 -11.06
N THR A 176 11.87 -20.53 -11.77
CA THR A 176 11.60 -20.30 -13.18
C THR A 176 10.54 -19.22 -13.34
N SER A 177 10.95 -18.06 -13.86
CA SER A 177 10.03 -16.96 -14.18
C SER A 177 9.00 -17.37 -15.22
N ALA A 178 7.77 -16.87 -15.10
CA ALA A 178 6.68 -17.17 -16.01
C ALA A 178 6.91 -16.68 -17.44
N SER A 179 7.75 -15.65 -17.66
CA SER A 179 8.27 -15.29 -18.99
C SER A 179 9.78 -15.48 -19.01
N ARG A 180 10.35 -15.80 -20.19
CA ARG A 180 11.76 -16.13 -20.35
C ARG A 180 12.67 -14.91 -20.50
N TYR A 181 12.09 -13.77 -20.88
CA TYR A 181 12.78 -12.52 -21.18
C TYR A 181 11.88 -11.35 -20.83
N ASN A 182 12.42 -10.15 -20.93
CA ASN A 182 11.65 -8.92 -20.75
C ASN A 182 10.55 -8.82 -21.81
N VAL A 183 9.30 -8.79 -21.34
CA VAL A 183 8.10 -8.68 -22.18
C VAL A 183 7.31 -7.39 -21.87
N ASP A 184 8.01 -6.37 -21.38
CA ASP A 184 7.44 -5.08 -21.03
C ASP A 184 6.55 -4.53 -22.16
N TYR A 185 5.31 -4.17 -21.82
CA TYR A 185 4.24 -3.74 -22.75
C TYR A 185 3.91 -4.71 -23.89
N SER A 186 4.50 -5.91 -23.94
CA SER A 186 4.20 -6.90 -24.99
C SER A 186 2.80 -7.50 -24.80
N LEU A 187 1.95 -7.35 -25.80
CA LEU A 187 0.62 -8.00 -25.79
C LEU A 187 0.73 -9.54 -25.86
N ILE A 188 1.73 -10.07 -26.59
CA ILE A 188 1.99 -11.51 -26.66
C ILE A 188 2.49 -12.00 -25.31
N GLY A 189 3.49 -11.31 -24.69
CA GLY A 189 4.02 -11.69 -23.39
C GLY A 189 2.98 -11.63 -22.28
N THR A 190 2.07 -10.64 -22.32
CA THR A 190 0.94 -10.59 -21.40
C THR A 190 -0.01 -11.76 -21.60
N SER A 191 -0.20 -12.21 -22.86
CA SER A 191 -1.09 -13.33 -23.19
C SER A 191 -0.54 -14.68 -22.70
N GLU A 192 0.77 -14.86 -22.57
CA GLU A 192 1.37 -16.09 -22.01
C GLU A 192 0.92 -16.35 -20.56
N MET A 193 0.65 -15.30 -19.79
CA MET A 193 0.17 -15.36 -18.41
C MET A 193 -1.33 -15.10 -18.26
N ASP A 194 -2.06 -15.06 -19.36
CA ASP A 194 -3.49 -14.69 -19.36
C ASP A 194 -4.32 -15.61 -18.42
N GLY A 195 -3.95 -16.87 -18.27
CA GLY A 195 -4.64 -17.81 -17.36
C GLY A 195 -4.71 -17.27 -15.92
N LEU A 196 -3.59 -16.98 -15.29
CA LEU A 196 -3.54 -16.47 -13.91
C LEU A 196 -4.01 -15.01 -13.83
N VAL A 197 -3.45 -14.13 -14.67
CA VAL A 197 -3.77 -12.69 -14.67
C VAL A 197 -5.25 -12.46 -14.92
N ARG A 198 -5.85 -13.17 -15.88
CA ARG A 198 -7.29 -13.10 -16.16
C ARG A 198 -8.13 -13.60 -15.00
N THR A 199 -7.70 -14.69 -14.34
CA THR A 199 -8.41 -15.24 -13.18
C THR A 199 -8.41 -14.23 -12.04
N ILE A 200 -7.26 -13.61 -11.73
CA ILE A 200 -7.17 -12.55 -10.71
C ILE A 200 -8.08 -11.36 -11.09
N ARG A 201 -8.00 -10.87 -12.34
CA ARG A 201 -8.81 -9.74 -12.80
C ARG A 201 -10.32 -10.00 -12.66
N ARG A 202 -10.79 -11.19 -13.00
CA ARG A 202 -12.21 -11.59 -12.87
C ARG A 202 -12.60 -11.68 -11.41
N ALA A 203 -11.81 -12.37 -10.59
CA ALA A 203 -12.07 -12.51 -9.18
C ALA A 203 -12.16 -11.14 -8.46
N MET A 204 -11.27 -10.19 -8.79
CA MET A 204 -11.34 -8.84 -8.24
C MET A 204 -12.56 -8.07 -8.74
N ALA A 205 -12.93 -8.21 -10.01
CA ALA A 205 -14.15 -7.59 -10.56
C ALA A 205 -15.42 -8.15 -9.89
N ASP A 206 -15.48 -9.46 -9.67
CA ASP A 206 -16.60 -10.12 -8.97
C ASP A 206 -16.68 -9.69 -7.50
N ALA A 207 -15.55 -9.37 -6.88
CA ALA A 207 -15.50 -8.78 -5.53
C ALA A 207 -15.81 -7.26 -5.50
N GLY A 208 -16.19 -6.67 -6.63
CA GLY A 208 -16.55 -5.26 -6.70
C GLY A 208 -15.39 -4.29 -6.88
N VAL A 209 -14.19 -4.79 -7.19
CA VAL A 209 -13.02 -3.94 -7.47
C VAL A 209 -12.89 -3.72 -8.97
N ARG A 210 -13.00 -2.47 -9.40
CA ARG A 210 -12.98 -2.13 -10.82
C ARG A 210 -11.57 -2.20 -11.40
N VAL A 211 -11.34 -3.20 -12.25
CA VAL A 211 -10.09 -3.36 -12.99
C VAL A 211 -10.06 -2.40 -14.19
N GLU A 212 -8.95 -1.71 -14.41
CA GLU A 212 -8.73 -0.84 -15.57
C GLU A 212 -7.85 -1.51 -16.62
N SER A 213 -6.70 -2.05 -16.24
CA SER A 213 -5.76 -2.68 -17.17
C SER A 213 -4.91 -3.76 -16.49
N ALA A 214 -4.19 -4.52 -17.30
CA ALA A 214 -3.09 -5.39 -16.86
C ALA A 214 -2.03 -5.43 -17.96
N ARG A 215 -0.76 -5.48 -17.56
CA ARG A 215 0.38 -5.55 -18.48
C ARG A 215 1.54 -6.32 -17.90
N ALA A 216 2.41 -6.80 -18.77
CA ALA A 216 3.73 -7.27 -18.38
C ALA A 216 4.65 -6.08 -18.14
N GLU A 217 5.65 -6.28 -17.29
CA GLU A 217 6.64 -5.31 -16.87
C GLU A 217 8.06 -5.78 -17.21
N VAL A 218 9.07 -4.99 -16.82
CA VAL A 218 10.46 -5.11 -17.28
C VAL A 218 11.15 -6.41 -16.84
N HIS A 219 10.92 -6.86 -15.58
CA HIS A 219 11.53 -8.10 -15.11
C HIS A 219 10.84 -9.33 -15.73
N PRO A 220 11.57 -10.37 -16.17
CA PRO A 220 10.95 -11.63 -16.60
C PRO A 220 9.95 -12.15 -15.57
N GLY A 221 8.73 -12.43 -16.01
CA GLY A 221 7.63 -12.85 -15.13
C GLY A 221 6.98 -11.74 -14.30
N GLN A 222 7.32 -10.48 -14.54
CA GLN A 222 6.72 -9.35 -13.83
C GLN A 222 5.45 -8.86 -14.52
N TYR A 223 4.44 -8.60 -13.71
CA TYR A 223 3.13 -8.12 -14.15
C TYR A 223 2.59 -7.08 -13.20
N GLU A 224 1.69 -6.25 -13.75
CA GLU A 224 0.93 -5.25 -13.00
C GLU A 224 -0.55 -5.36 -13.38
N ILE A 225 -1.44 -5.26 -12.39
CA ILE A 225 -2.88 -5.11 -12.58
C ILE A 225 -3.30 -3.78 -11.98
N VAL A 226 -3.83 -2.90 -12.81
CA VAL A 226 -4.26 -1.55 -12.42
C VAL A 226 -5.74 -1.57 -12.12
N PHE A 227 -6.09 -1.03 -10.95
CA PHE A 227 -7.45 -0.83 -10.51
C PHE A 227 -7.82 0.65 -10.55
N ARG A 228 -9.10 0.92 -10.77
CA ARG A 228 -9.59 2.29 -10.71
C ARG A 228 -9.36 2.86 -9.31
N TYR A 229 -8.90 4.12 -9.28
CA TYR A 229 -8.79 4.89 -8.04
C TYR A 229 -10.14 5.04 -7.33
N ASP A 230 -10.09 5.14 -6.01
CA ASP A 230 -11.25 5.32 -5.13
C ASP A 230 -10.89 6.28 -3.98
N ASP A 231 -11.76 6.43 -2.98
CA ASP A 231 -11.34 7.02 -1.71
C ASP A 231 -10.13 6.25 -1.14
N ALA A 232 -9.31 6.95 -0.38
CA ALA A 232 -8.02 6.41 0.03
C ALA A 232 -8.13 5.16 0.92
N MET A 233 -9.17 5.04 1.77
CA MET A 233 -9.36 3.85 2.59
C MET A 233 -9.78 2.65 1.73
N SER A 234 -10.77 2.83 0.85
CA SER A 234 -11.22 1.79 -0.08
C SER A 234 -10.10 1.31 -0.98
N THR A 235 -9.23 2.21 -1.46
CA THR A 235 -8.06 1.83 -2.26
C THR A 235 -7.10 0.94 -1.48
N CYS A 236 -6.81 1.25 -0.21
CA CYS A 236 -5.94 0.43 0.63
C CYS A 236 -6.57 -0.94 0.94
N ASP A 237 -7.85 -1.00 1.24
CA ASP A 237 -8.59 -2.25 1.44
C ASP A 237 -8.55 -3.12 0.16
N ASN A 238 -8.80 -2.52 -1.01
CA ASN A 238 -8.75 -3.20 -2.31
C ASN A 238 -7.34 -3.71 -2.64
N HIS A 239 -6.29 -2.96 -2.28
CA HIS A 239 -4.90 -3.39 -2.45
C HIS A 239 -4.58 -4.65 -1.62
N VAL A 240 -4.95 -4.67 -0.33
CA VAL A 240 -4.73 -5.84 0.54
C VAL A 240 -5.56 -7.04 0.08
N LEU A 241 -6.81 -6.80 -0.35
CA LEU A 241 -7.65 -7.82 -0.97
C LEU A 241 -6.97 -8.41 -2.21
N TYR A 242 -6.43 -7.55 -3.07
CA TYR A 242 -5.72 -7.95 -4.29
C TYR A 242 -4.50 -8.83 -3.99
N LYS A 243 -3.61 -8.40 -3.08
CA LYS A 243 -2.43 -9.20 -2.67
C LYS A 243 -2.85 -10.58 -2.16
N THR A 244 -3.86 -10.64 -1.31
CA THR A 244 -4.39 -11.89 -0.76
C THR A 244 -4.98 -12.76 -1.86
N THR A 245 -5.80 -12.19 -2.74
CA THR A 245 -6.42 -12.89 -3.88
C THR A 245 -5.37 -13.47 -4.83
N ALA A 246 -4.39 -12.65 -5.23
CA ALA A 246 -3.36 -13.06 -6.18
C ALA A 246 -2.54 -14.25 -5.67
N LYS A 247 -2.13 -14.23 -4.38
CA LYS A 247 -1.39 -15.32 -3.74
C LYS A 247 -2.22 -16.61 -3.68
N ASN A 248 -3.48 -16.52 -3.27
CA ASN A 248 -4.35 -17.68 -3.16
C ASN A 248 -4.67 -18.30 -4.54
N LEU A 249 -4.98 -17.49 -5.52
CA LEU A 249 -5.28 -17.99 -6.87
C LEU A 249 -4.04 -18.56 -7.57
N ALA A 250 -2.86 -17.99 -7.34
CA ALA A 250 -1.60 -18.57 -7.80
C ALA A 250 -1.35 -19.94 -7.16
N ALA A 251 -1.53 -20.06 -5.84
CA ALA A 251 -1.41 -21.34 -5.13
C ALA A 251 -2.37 -22.41 -5.68
N GLN A 252 -3.63 -22.04 -5.95
CA GLN A 252 -4.64 -22.92 -6.58
C GLN A 252 -4.26 -23.33 -8.00
N ALA A 253 -3.53 -22.47 -8.73
CA ALA A 253 -3.01 -22.75 -10.06
C ALA A 253 -1.69 -23.55 -10.06
N GLY A 254 -1.15 -23.90 -8.88
CA GLY A 254 0.15 -24.56 -8.75
C GLY A 254 1.34 -23.67 -9.08
N GLN A 255 1.17 -22.37 -9.00
CA GLN A 255 2.16 -21.32 -9.26
C GLN A 255 2.48 -20.53 -7.98
N ALA A 256 3.56 -19.74 -8.00
CA ALA A 256 3.86 -18.79 -6.95
C ALA A 256 3.94 -17.37 -7.48
N VAL A 257 3.46 -16.42 -6.68
CA VAL A 257 3.64 -14.98 -6.90
C VAL A 257 4.33 -14.33 -5.72
N THR A 258 5.15 -13.33 -5.99
CA THR A 258 5.79 -12.54 -4.93
C THR A 258 5.66 -11.05 -5.18
N PHE A 259 5.44 -10.33 -4.10
CA PHE A 259 5.43 -8.88 -4.03
C PHE A 259 6.68 -8.32 -3.33
N MET A 260 7.74 -9.13 -3.17
CA MET A 260 9.02 -8.65 -2.64
C MET A 260 9.48 -7.42 -3.42
N ALA A 261 9.98 -6.41 -2.72
CA ALA A 261 10.51 -5.22 -3.39
C ALA A 261 11.69 -5.55 -4.32
N LYS A 262 12.49 -6.57 -3.97
CA LYS A 262 13.65 -7.04 -4.77
C LYS A 262 13.82 -8.55 -4.59
N TYR A 263 13.49 -9.32 -5.63
CA TYR A 263 13.65 -10.78 -5.60
C TYR A 263 15.08 -11.22 -5.92
N ASP A 264 15.67 -10.66 -6.98
CA ASP A 264 17.03 -10.96 -7.45
C ASP A 264 17.76 -9.68 -7.92
N GLN A 265 18.74 -9.80 -8.80
CA GLN A 265 19.49 -8.66 -9.35
C GLN A 265 18.76 -7.91 -10.49
N GLY A 266 17.65 -8.47 -11.03
CA GLY A 266 16.80 -7.82 -12.01
C GLY A 266 15.99 -6.65 -11.42
N GLU A 267 14.99 -6.13 -12.14
CA GLU A 267 14.14 -5.05 -11.62
C GLU A 267 13.30 -5.53 -10.43
N GLY A 268 13.04 -4.63 -9.49
CA GLY A 268 12.20 -4.90 -8.33
C GLY A 268 10.74 -4.58 -8.59
N ASN A 269 9.86 -5.02 -7.67
CA ASN A 269 8.46 -4.66 -7.70
C ASN A 269 8.24 -3.32 -7.02
N SER A 270 7.59 -2.40 -7.73
CA SER A 270 7.12 -1.13 -7.19
C SER A 270 5.65 -1.19 -6.74
N CYS A 271 5.28 -0.20 -5.95
CA CYS A 271 3.91 0.14 -5.63
C CYS A 271 3.75 1.65 -5.76
N HIS A 272 3.52 2.14 -6.98
CA HIS A 272 3.30 3.57 -7.16
C HIS A 272 1.96 3.98 -6.56
N VAL A 273 1.95 5.05 -5.80
CA VAL A 273 0.73 5.59 -5.17
C VAL A 273 0.34 6.88 -5.85
N HIS A 274 -0.78 6.88 -6.56
CA HIS A 274 -1.41 8.08 -7.08
C HIS A 274 -2.30 8.70 -6.02
N LEU A 275 -2.24 10.02 -5.87
CA LEU A 275 -3.08 10.75 -4.92
C LEU A 275 -3.50 12.12 -5.46
N SER A 276 -4.76 12.47 -5.22
CA SER A 276 -5.29 13.82 -5.43
C SER A 276 -6.25 14.20 -4.31
N LEU A 277 -6.35 15.51 -4.04
CA LEU A 277 -7.31 16.04 -3.07
C LEU A 277 -8.56 16.60 -3.74
N ARG A 278 -9.69 16.45 -3.04
CA ARG A 278 -11.00 16.97 -3.41
C ARG A 278 -11.58 17.79 -2.27
N GLY A 279 -12.39 18.80 -2.63
CA GLY A 279 -13.30 19.44 -1.70
C GLY A 279 -14.46 18.52 -1.30
N ARG A 280 -15.18 18.85 -0.25
CA ARG A 280 -16.40 18.11 0.16
C ARG A 280 -17.51 18.12 -0.90
N ASP A 281 -17.52 19.11 -1.74
CA ASP A 281 -18.42 19.25 -2.90
C ASP A 281 -17.97 18.41 -4.12
N GLY A 282 -16.80 17.78 -4.04
CA GLY A 282 -16.17 17.02 -5.10
C GLY A 282 -15.33 17.89 -6.07
N ALA A 283 -15.13 19.17 -5.78
CA ALA A 283 -14.26 20.05 -6.55
C ALA A 283 -12.82 19.52 -6.57
N THR A 284 -12.12 19.69 -7.70
CA THR A 284 -10.70 19.37 -7.83
C THR A 284 -9.87 20.46 -7.17
N LEU A 285 -9.01 20.09 -6.22
CA LEU A 285 -8.22 21.07 -5.47
C LEU A 285 -6.76 21.18 -5.93
N PHE A 286 -6.28 20.20 -6.68
CA PHE A 286 -4.92 20.22 -7.23
C PHE A 286 -4.80 21.09 -8.47
N ALA A 287 -5.85 21.15 -9.30
CA ALA A 287 -5.87 22.04 -10.44
C ALA A 287 -6.14 23.50 -10.01
N ALA A 288 -5.43 24.43 -10.64
CA ALA A 288 -5.77 25.84 -10.56
C ALA A 288 -7.17 26.09 -11.14
N GLU A 289 -7.88 27.07 -10.63
CA GLU A 289 -9.20 27.44 -11.17
C GLU A 289 -9.09 27.81 -12.65
N PRO A 290 -10.00 27.31 -13.49
CA PRO A 290 -10.02 27.70 -14.91
C PRO A 290 -10.48 29.13 -15.08
N LEU A 291 -9.85 29.84 -16.03
CA LEU A 291 -10.37 31.11 -16.57
C LEU A 291 -11.67 30.85 -17.36
N GLU A 292 -12.42 31.93 -17.65
CA GLU A 292 -13.65 31.85 -18.46
C GLU A 292 -13.44 31.19 -19.84
N ASP A 293 -12.22 31.27 -20.39
CA ASP A 293 -11.83 30.64 -21.65
C ASP A 293 -11.34 29.17 -21.48
N GLY A 294 -11.45 28.58 -20.28
CA GLY A 294 -11.07 27.22 -19.97
C GLY A 294 -9.57 26.97 -19.71
N ARG A 295 -8.73 28.00 -19.81
CA ARG A 295 -7.33 27.94 -19.42
C ARG A 295 -7.20 28.06 -17.90
N ALA A 296 -6.17 27.46 -17.32
CA ALA A 296 -5.86 27.68 -15.91
C ALA A 296 -5.42 29.12 -15.68
N ALA A 297 -6.00 29.78 -14.67
CA ALA A 297 -5.55 31.10 -14.26
C ALA A 297 -4.11 31.03 -13.76
N PRO A 298 -3.12 31.67 -14.37
CA PRO A 298 -1.81 31.79 -13.78
C PRO A 298 -1.89 32.79 -12.62
N ASP A 299 -1.40 32.36 -11.45
CA ASP A 299 -1.00 33.31 -10.42
C ASP A 299 0.40 33.87 -10.75
N GLU A 300 0.87 34.89 -10.02
CA GLU A 300 2.14 35.55 -10.29
C GLU A 300 3.31 34.52 -10.36
N GLU A 301 3.34 33.54 -9.46
CA GLU A 301 4.39 32.53 -9.41
C GLU A 301 4.34 31.57 -10.63
N SER A 302 3.14 31.13 -11.04
CA SER A 302 3.00 30.22 -12.19
C SER A 302 3.15 30.93 -13.55
N ALA A 303 3.00 32.25 -13.59
CA ALA A 303 3.32 33.04 -14.79
C ALA A 303 4.83 33.08 -15.06
N GLU A 304 5.66 33.05 -14.02
CA GLU A 304 7.12 33.03 -14.13
C GLU A 304 7.71 31.63 -14.28
N ARG A 305 7.00 30.59 -13.79
CA ARG A 305 7.47 29.21 -13.72
C ARG A 305 6.54 28.26 -14.47
N ALA A 306 6.92 27.92 -15.71
CA ALA A 306 6.15 27.01 -16.57
C ALA A 306 5.95 25.61 -15.95
N ASP A 307 6.86 25.16 -15.07
CA ASP A 307 6.73 23.90 -14.34
C ASP A 307 5.55 23.88 -13.36
N LEU A 308 5.04 25.02 -12.93
CA LEU A 308 3.89 25.15 -12.05
C LEU A 308 2.54 25.29 -12.78
N ALA A 309 2.55 25.39 -14.11
CA ALA A 309 1.34 25.65 -14.89
C ALA A 309 0.18 24.71 -14.56
N GLY A 310 -1.00 25.26 -14.25
CA GLY A 310 -2.20 24.49 -13.92
C GLY A 310 -2.22 23.85 -12.52
N MET A 311 -1.18 24.04 -11.69
CA MET A 311 -1.17 23.59 -10.28
C MET A 311 -1.72 24.71 -9.39
N SER A 312 -2.67 24.35 -8.52
CA SER A 312 -3.12 25.25 -7.46
C SER A 312 -2.01 25.49 -6.43
N LYS A 313 -2.11 26.60 -5.67
CA LYS A 313 -1.21 26.83 -4.52
C LYS A 313 -1.24 25.67 -3.53
N LEU A 314 -2.42 25.10 -3.26
CA LEU A 314 -2.58 23.95 -2.40
C LEU A 314 -1.77 22.74 -2.90
N MET A 315 -1.81 22.45 -4.20
CA MET A 315 -1.02 21.34 -4.76
C MET A 315 0.48 21.61 -4.64
N ARG A 316 0.93 22.84 -4.90
CA ARG A 316 2.36 23.20 -4.77
C ARG A 316 2.87 22.95 -3.34
N SER A 317 2.15 23.45 -2.34
CA SER A 317 2.51 23.19 -0.93
C SER A 317 2.41 21.73 -0.57
N PHE A 318 1.42 20.99 -1.09
CA PHE A 318 1.30 19.54 -0.89
C PHE A 318 2.53 18.77 -1.44
N VAL A 319 3.00 19.11 -2.64
CA VAL A 319 4.20 18.51 -3.26
C VAL A 319 5.47 18.92 -2.51
N ALA A 320 5.58 20.17 -2.08
CA ALA A 320 6.70 20.64 -1.27
C ALA A 320 6.81 19.87 0.05
N GLY A 321 5.66 19.58 0.69
CA GLY A 321 5.59 18.73 1.87
C GLY A 321 6.08 17.30 1.62
N GLN A 322 5.78 16.71 0.45
CA GLN A 322 6.34 15.40 0.08
C GLN A 322 7.88 15.43 0.11
N LEU A 323 8.48 16.45 -0.49
CA LEU A 323 9.93 16.56 -0.54
C LEU A 323 10.55 16.78 0.84
N ALA A 324 9.93 17.63 1.66
CA ALA A 324 10.39 17.95 3.00
C ALA A 324 10.40 16.73 3.94
N CYS A 325 9.36 15.90 3.88
CA CYS A 325 9.20 14.75 4.79
C CYS A 325 9.77 13.43 4.24
N MET A 326 10.17 13.37 2.96
CA MET A 326 10.43 12.11 2.27
C MET A 326 11.51 11.25 2.92
N ALA A 327 12.61 11.85 3.41
CA ALA A 327 13.67 11.11 4.07
C ALA A 327 13.23 10.57 5.43
N GLU A 328 12.52 11.37 6.21
CA GLU A 328 12.05 11.00 7.55
C GLU A 328 10.92 9.97 7.49
N PHE A 329 10.07 10.03 6.46
CA PHE A 329 8.95 9.11 6.26
C PHE A 329 9.32 7.89 5.40
N ALA A 330 10.57 7.73 5.00
CA ALA A 330 11.01 6.62 4.14
C ALA A 330 10.67 5.24 4.71
N LEU A 331 10.61 5.08 6.03
CA LEU A 331 10.21 3.83 6.70
C LEU A 331 8.79 3.40 6.32
N LEU A 332 7.87 4.35 6.09
CA LEU A 332 6.49 4.03 5.68
C LEU A 332 6.39 3.53 4.23
N PHE A 333 7.39 3.84 3.41
CA PHE A 333 7.44 3.50 1.98
C PHE A 333 8.33 2.30 1.69
N ALA A 334 9.31 2.06 2.56
CA ALA A 334 10.33 1.04 2.43
C ALA A 334 10.59 0.38 3.81
N PRO A 335 9.68 -0.53 4.26
CA PRO A 335 9.66 -0.99 5.64
C PRO A 335 10.64 -2.11 5.97
N THR A 336 11.25 -2.78 4.98
CA THR A 336 12.09 -3.96 5.19
C THR A 336 13.53 -3.76 4.71
N VAL A 337 14.45 -4.62 5.14
CA VAL A 337 15.82 -4.64 4.59
C VAL A 337 15.80 -4.84 3.06
N ASN A 338 14.87 -5.64 2.57
CA ASN A 338 14.70 -5.92 1.14
C ASN A 338 14.27 -4.69 0.33
N SER A 339 13.47 -3.80 0.89
CA SER A 339 13.06 -2.54 0.25
C SER A 339 14.28 -1.71 -0.18
N TYR A 340 15.31 -1.66 0.65
CA TYR A 340 16.53 -0.88 0.37
C TYR A 340 17.44 -1.53 -0.66
N LYS A 341 17.30 -2.84 -0.93
CA LYS A 341 17.96 -3.49 -2.07
C LYS A 341 17.39 -2.97 -3.40
N ARG A 342 16.09 -2.66 -3.46
CA ARG A 342 15.46 -2.02 -4.62
C ARG A 342 15.94 -0.58 -4.79
N LEU A 343 15.95 0.22 -3.71
CA LEU A 343 16.32 1.64 -3.74
C LEU A 343 17.83 1.87 -3.95
N ALA A 344 18.69 0.91 -3.59
CA ALA A 344 20.15 1.03 -3.70
C ALA A 344 20.73 0.42 -4.97
N ALA A 345 19.97 -0.32 -5.77
CA ALA A 345 20.47 -1.04 -6.93
C ALA A 345 20.92 -0.07 -8.05
N PRO A 346 22.16 -0.17 -8.54
CA PRO A 346 22.58 0.61 -9.70
C PRO A 346 21.75 0.26 -10.93
N GLY A 347 21.32 1.27 -11.67
CA GLY A 347 20.54 1.08 -12.92
C GLY A 347 19.07 0.70 -12.70
N SER A 348 18.59 0.61 -11.46
CA SER A 348 17.17 0.40 -11.16
C SER A 348 16.34 1.62 -11.55
N PHE A 349 15.10 1.38 -11.96
CA PHE A 349 14.10 2.43 -12.19
C PHE A 349 13.51 3.00 -10.88
N ALA A 350 13.87 2.45 -9.72
CA ALA A 350 13.44 2.97 -8.43
C ALA A 350 14.08 4.34 -8.14
N PRO A 351 13.30 5.35 -7.71
CA PRO A 351 13.84 6.68 -7.45
C PRO A 351 14.73 6.68 -6.21
N THR A 352 15.88 7.34 -6.29
CA THR A 352 16.89 7.41 -5.21
C THR A 352 17.15 8.83 -4.71
N GLY A 353 16.68 9.84 -5.44
CA GLY A 353 16.83 11.26 -5.10
C GLY A 353 15.52 11.84 -4.58
N ILE A 354 15.58 12.88 -3.75
CA ILE A 354 14.41 13.64 -3.27
C ILE A 354 14.15 14.77 -4.28
N ALA A 355 13.23 14.53 -5.19
CA ALA A 355 12.97 15.42 -6.31
C ALA A 355 11.51 15.29 -6.78
N TRP A 356 11.05 16.28 -7.54
CA TRP A 356 9.79 16.20 -8.25
C TRP A 356 9.95 16.66 -9.69
N GLY A 357 9.03 16.25 -10.55
CA GLY A 357 9.01 16.70 -11.94
C GLY A 357 7.68 16.41 -12.60
N ARG A 358 7.36 17.20 -13.65
CA ARG A 358 6.20 16.94 -14.49
C ARG A 358 6.49 15.79 -15.43
N ASP A 359 5.66 14.78 -15.37
CA ASP A 359 5.74 13.56 -16.19
C ASP A 359 7.17 12.94 -16.22
N ASN A 360 7.92 13.14 -15.14
CA ASN A 360 9.30 12.68 -15.03
C ASN A 360 9.37 11.41 -14.17
N ARG A 361 9.53 10.25 -14.81
CA ARG A 361 9.60 8.92 -14.17
C ARG A 361 10.88 8.70 -13.35
N THR A 362 11.89 9.57 -13.47
CA THR A 362 13.12 9.48 -12.65
C THR A 362 12.96 10.14 -11.28
N CYS A 363 11.89 10.90 -11.07
CA CYS A 363 11.58 11.56 -9.80
C CYS A 363 10.73 10.68 -8.89
N PRO A 364 10.93 10.71 -7.56
CA PRO A 364 10.06 10.05 -6.60
C PRO A 364 8.65 10.67 -6.52
N VAL A 365 8.52 11.96 -6.82
CA VAL A 365 7.22 12.61 -6.96
C VAL A 365 7.06 13.08 -8.41
N ARG A 366 6.24 12.36 -9.15
CA ARG A 366 5.87 12.67 -10.52
C ARG A 366 4.50 13.34 -10.53
N VAL A 367 4.40 14.56 -11.06
CA VAL A 367 3.13 15.25 -11.27
C VAL A 367 2.59 14.88 -12.64
N VAL A 368 1.40 14.30 -12.68
CA VAL A 368 0.78 13.79 -13.92
C VAL A 368 -0.65 14.27 -14.07
N GLY A 369 -1.10 14.31 -15.34
CA GLY A 369 -2.44 14.74 -15.71
C GLY A 369 -2.58 16.26 -15.80
N SER A 370 -3.81 16.71 -16.02
CA SER A 370 -4.19 18.11 -16.10
C SER A 370 -5.64 18.29 -15.66
N GLY A 371 -6.04 19.47 -15.25
CA GLY A 371 -7.40 19.77 -14.80
C GLY A 371 -7.90 18.72 -13.79
N ARG A 372 -9.01 18.08 -14.07
CA ARG A 372 -9.64 17.10 -13.16
C ARG A 372 -8.79 15.83 -12.93
N SER A 373 -7.84 15.53 -13.80
CA SER A 373 -6.96 14.36 -13.69
C SER A 373 -5.61 14.67 -13.01
N LEU A 374 -5.35 15.94 -12.69
CA LEU A 374 -4.09 16.36 -12.07
C LEU A 374 -3.92 15.70 -10.69
N ARG A 375 -2.77 15.02 -10.51
CA ARG A 375 -2.44 14.25 -9.33
C ARG A 375 -0.94 14.12 -9.16
N ILE A 376 -0.52 13.68 -8.00
CA ILE A 376 0.84 13.16 -7.80
C ILE A 376 0.85 11.64 -7.98
N GLU A 377 1.98 11.14 -8.43
CA GLU A 377 2.40 9.74 -8.37
C GLU A 377 3.63 9.67 -7.47
N HIS A 378 3.48 9.04 -6.29
CA HIS A 378 4.57 8.82 -5.36
C HIS A 378 5.20 7.45 -5.66
N ARG A 379 6.46 7.44 -6.09
CA ARG A 379 7.13 6.28 -6.71
C ARG A 379 8.10 5.54 -5.78
N VAL A 380 8.25 6.00 -4.53
CA VAL A 380 9.17 5.37 -3.56
C VAL A 380 8.68 4.01 -3.07
N PRO A 381 7.37 3.79 -2.76
CA PRO A 381 6.92 2.54 -2.18
C PRO A 381 7.25 1.34 -3.06
N GLY A 382 7.71 0.26 -2.44
CA GLY A 382 7.90 -1.06 -3.05
C GLY A 382 6.68 -1.95 -2.92
N GLY A 383 6.67 -3.10 -3.57
CA GLY A 383 5.59 -4.08 -3.48
C GLY A 383 5.38 -4.66 -2.08
N ASP A 384 6.35 -4.48 -1.20
CA ASP A 384 6.34 -4.87 0.23
C ASP A 384 5.79 -3.77 1.16
N ALA A 385 5.51 -2.56 0.64
CA ALA A 385 4.95 -1.49 1.45
C ALA A 385 3.53 -1.82 1.95
N ASN A 386 3.22 -1.37 3.17
CA ASN A 386 1.86 -1.40 3.69
C ASN A 386 1.07 -0.22 3.09
N PRO A 387 0.00 -0.45 2.33
CA PRO A 387 -0.69 0.62 1.61
C PRO A 387 -1.30 1.67 2.56
N TYR A 388 -1.79 1.28 3.72
CA TYR A 388 -2.37 2.21 4.69
C TYR A 388 -1.31 3.16 5.25
N LEU A 389 -0.15 2.62 5.62
CA LEU A 389 0.97 3.41 6.15
C LEU A 389 1.56 4.33 5.08
N ALA A 390 1.73 3.81 3.85
CA ALA A 390 2.24 4.60 2.74
C ALA A 390 1.32 5.76 2.38
N VAL A 391 0.01 5.52 2.25
CA VAL A 391 -0.98 6.57 1.95
C VAL A 391 -1.10 7.56 3.11
N ALA A 392 -1.08 7.08 4.36
CA ALA A 392 -1.05 7.95 5.54
C ALA A 392 0.18 8.87 5.56
N GLY A 393 1.37 8.34 5.20
CA GLY A 393 2.59 9.12 5.06
C GLY A 393 2.49 10.22 4.00
N ILE A 394 1.94 9.89 2.83
CA ILE A 394 1.72 10.85 1.75
C ILE A 394 0.76 11.96 2.19
N ILE A 395 -0.34 11.61 2.85
CA ILE A 395 -1.31 12.61 3.35
C ILE A 395 -0.67 13.49 4.43
N ALA A 396 0.02 12.89 5.40
CA ALA A 396 0.68 13.62 6.49
C ALA A 396 1.74 14.59 5.96
N ALA A 397 2.58 14.14 5.02
CA ALA A 397 3.58 14.99 4.37
C ALA A 397 2.94 16.15 3.59
N GLY A 398 1.87 15.87 2.85
CA GLY A 398 1.13 16.90 2.12
C GLY A 398 0.48 17.93 3.05
N LEU A 399 -0.13 17.48 4.14
CA LEU A 399 -0.69 18.37 5.16
C LEU A 399 0.39 19.24 5.84
N TYR A 400 1.56 18.66 6.13
CA TYR A 400 2.70 19.42 6.64
C TYR A 400 3.10 20.55 5.67
N GLY A 401 3.15 20.27 4.38
CA GLY A 401 3.46 21.28 3.36
C GLY A 401 2.41 22.39 3.30
N ILE A 402 1.12 22.05 3.37
CA ILE A 402 0.01 23.00 3.36
C ILE A 402 -0.01 23.83 4.65
N ASP A 403 0.10 23.19 5.82
CA ASP A 403 0.02 23.87 7.12
C ASP A 403 1.20 24.86 7.34
N ASN A 404 2.34 24.62 6.69
CA ASN A 404 3.53 25.49 6.77
C ASN A 404 3.73 26.38 5.52
N ASP A 405 2.78 26.38 4.59
CA ASP A 405 2.84 27.16 3.34
C ASP A 405 4.19 27.00 2.61
N LEU A 406 4.66 25.74 2.51
CA LEU A 406 5.98 25.45 1.96
C LEU A 406 6.03 25.81 0.46
N ALA A 407 7.09 26.54 0.09
CA ALA A 407 7.38 26.87 -1.30
C ALA A 407 7.91 25.63 -2.03
N LEU A 408 7.37 25.36 -3.22
CA LEU A 408 7.82 24.24 -4.05
C LEU A 408 9.11 24.63 -4.81
N PRO A 409 10.24 23.90 -4.61
CA PRO A 409 11.44 24.15 -5.39
C PRO A 409 11.22 23.88 -6.89
N PRO A 410 12.08 24.38 -7.78
CA PRO A 410 11.99 24.11 -9.23
C PRO A 410 11.93 22.61 -9.52
N ALA A 411 11.13 22.24 -10.54
CA ALA A 411 11.07 20.87 -11.02
C ALA A 411 12.45 20.39 -11.53
N THR A 412 12.75 19.14 -11.28
CA THR A 412 13.95 18.52 -11.84
C THR A 412 13.76 18.27 -13.33
N ALA A 413 14.55 18.97 -14.16
CA ALA A 413 14.62 18.71 -15.58
C ALA A 413 15.57 17.53 -15.86
N GLY A 414 15.16 16.63 -16.77
CA GLY A 414 15.98 15.50 -17.18
C GLY A 414 16.09 14.40 -16.12
N ASN A 415 17.25 13.79 -16.00
CA ASN A 415 17.48 12.60 -15.19
C ASN A 415 17.78 12.91 -13.71
N ALA A 416 16.80 12.70 -12.83
CA ALA A 416 16.93 12.93 -11.40
C ALA A 416 17.91 11.95 -10.71
N PHE A 417 18.26 10.81 -11.30
CA PHE A 417 19.25 9.88 -10.74
C PHE A 417 20.66 10.49 -10.71
N THR A 418 20.96 11.37 -11.67
CA THR A 418 22.28 11.99 -11.84
C THR A 418 22.29 13.49 -11.62
N ALA A 419 21.12 14.10 -11.37
CA ALA A 419 21.00 15.54 -11.18
C ALA A 419 21.85 16.03 -9.98
N PRO A 420 22.70 17.07 -10.18
CA PRO A 420 23.52 17.60 -9.11
C PRO A 420 22.67 18.29 -8.06
N GLY A 421 23.11 18.22 -6.78
CA GLY A 421 22.43 18.91 -5.66
C GLY A 421 21.15 18.24 -5.18
N VAL A 422 20.66 17.17 -5.81
CA VAL A 422 19.48 16.42 -5.34
C VAL A 422 19.86 15.60 -4.10
N ALA A 423 19.19 15.87 -2.98
CA ALA A 423 19.33 15.09 -1.76
C ALA A 423 18.93 13.63 -2.00
N ARG A 424 19.46 12.70 -1.23
CA ARG A 424 19.24 11.26 -1.42
C ARG A 424 18.32 10.70 -0.35
N LEU A 425 17.51 9.72 -0.75
CA LEU A 425 16.76 8.87 0.17
C LEU A 425 17.72 8.07 1.08
N PRO A 426 17.28 7.66 2.27
CA PRO A 426 18.01 6.69 3.09
C PRO A 426 18.37 5.45 2.26
N ARG A 427 19.59 4.95 2.47
CA ARG A 427 20.12 3.80 1.71
C ARG A 427 19.98 2.47 2.44
N THR A 428 19.58 2.50 3.70
CA THR A 428 19.42 1.33 4.55
C THR A 428 18.23 1.50 5.47
N LEU A 429 17.61 0.39 5.86
CA LEU A 429 16.53 0.38 6.84
C LEU A 429 16.97 1.06 8.16
N ARG A 430 18.19 0.80 8.64
CA ARG A 430 18.75 1.45 9.85
C ARG A 430 18.79 2.97 9.75
N GLN A 431 19.15 3.50 8.59
CA GLN A 431 19.17 4.95 8.37
C GLN A 431 17.74 5.52 8.40
N ALA A 432 16.80 4.88 7.71
CA ALA A 432 15.40 5.31 7.69
C ALA A 432 14.74 5.21 9.07
N GLN A 433 14.98 4.13 9.79
CA GLN A 433 14.48 3.93 11.15
C GLN A 433 14.96 5.03 12.12
N ARG A 434 16.24 5.42 12.03
CA ARG A 434 16.78 6.52 12.85
C ARG A 434 16.13 7.86 12.54
N LEU A 435 15.96 8.17 11.23
CA LEU A 435 15.28 9.39 10.79
C LEU A 435 13.83 9.43 11.26
N TRP A 436 13.10 8.33 11.09
CA TRP A 436 11.71 8.20 11.55
C TRP A 436 11.59 8.41 13.06
N ARG A 437 12.39 7.68 13.87
CA ARG A 437 12.33 7.74 15.34
C ARG A 437 12.62 9.13 15.89
N SER A 438 13.52 9.87 15.27
CA SER A 438 13.90 11.23 15.68
C SER A 438 13.07 12.35 15.05
N SER A 439 12.13 12.00 14.16
CA SER A 439 11.33 12.98 13.42
C SER A 439 10.26 13.63 14.30
N GLU A 440 10.41 14.91 14.57
CA GLU A 440 9.37 15.72 15.22
C GLU A 440 8.12 15.83 14.35
N ILE A 441 8.30 15.88 13.03
CA ILE A 441 7.19 15.92 12.05
C ILE A 441 6.38 14.62 12.15
N ALA A 442 7.04 13.47 12.22
CA ALA A 442 6.36 12.19 12.37
C ALA A 442 5.59 12.09 13.68
N ARG A 443 6.21 12.51 14.80
CA ARG A 443 5.55 12.52 16.12
C ARG A 443 4.34 13.44 16.14
N ALA A 444 4.45 14.64 15.57
CA ALA A 444 3.31 15.55 15.45
C ALA A 444 2.19 15.02 14.56
N ALA A 445 2.51 14.25 13.51
CA ALA A 445 1.53 13.73 12.57
C ALA A 445 0.84 12.45 13.05
N PHE A 446 1.56 11.54 13.70
CA PHE A 446 1.12 10.17 14.00
C PHE A 446 1.00 9.88 15.50
N GLY A 447 1.67 10.68 16.36
CA GLY A 447 1.80 10.44 17.80
C GLY A 447 2.96 9.52 18.15
N ASP A 448 3.40 9.60 19.41
CA ASP A 448 4.58 8.87 19.89
C ASP A 448 4.38 7.34 19.82
N ASP A 449 3.21 6.87 20.17
CA ASP A 449 2.88 5.45 20.17
C ASP A 449 3.02 4.79 18.78
N VAL A 450 2.57 5.46 17.71
CA VAL A 450 2.72 4.97 16.34
C VAL A 450 4.17 5.06 15.88
N VAL A 451 4.85 6.17 16.18
CA VAL A 451 6.26 6.36 15.79
C VAL A 451 7.16 5.31 16.44
N ASP A 452 7.00 5.12 17.74
CA ASP A 452 7.84 4.17 18.49
C ASP A 452 7.51 2.71 18.11
N HIS A 453 6.25 2.40 17.84
CA HIS A 453 5.82 1.08 17.40
C HIS A 453 6.42 0.68 16.04
N LEU A 454 6.34 1.56 15.04
CA LEU A 454 6.92 1.29 13.71
C LEU A 454 8.44 1.32 13.73
N ALA A 455 9.06 2.18 14.56
CA ALA A 455 10.50 2.19 14.76
C ALA A 455 10.99 0.86 15.38
N HIS A 456 10.21 0.30 16.33
CA HIS A 456 10.51 -0.99 16.94
C HIS A 456 10.37 -2.14 15.94
N ALA A 457 9.35 -2.14 15.09
CA ALA A 457 9.20 -3.13 14.03
C ALA A 457 10.45 -3.18 13.12
N ALA A 458 11.00 -2.00 12.79
CA ALA A 458 12.23 -1.92 12.01
C ALA A 458 13.48 -2.39 12.79
N ASP A 459 13.52 -2.20 14.12
CA ASP A 459 14.61 -2.75 14.95
C ASP A 459 14.56 -4.27 14.99
N ALA A 460 13.38 -4.89 15.10
CA ALA A 460 13.19 -6.33 15.09
C ALA A 460 13.64 -6.93 13.74
N GLU A 461 13.22 -6.34 12.63
CA GLU A 461 13.66 -6.73 11.27
C GLU A 461 15.20 -6.64 11.12
N LEU A 462 15.81 -5.56 11.61
CA LEU A 462 17.26 -5.37 11.58
C LEU A 462 18.00 -6.41 12.46
N ALA A 463 17.51 -6.67 13.65
CA ALA A 463 18.11 -7.64 14.57
C ALA A 463 18.10 -9.04 13.98
N SER A 464 16.99 -9.47 13.40
CA SER A 464 16.87 -10.76 12.70
C SER A 464 17.82 -10.85 11.51
N TYR A 465 17.84 -9.81 10.66
CA TYR A 465 18.70 -9.78 9.47
C TYR A 465 20.20 -9.80 9.83
N GLU A 466 20.63 -9.02 10.82
CA GLU A 466 22.04 -8.84 11.19
C GLU A 466 22.66 -10.11 11.84
N THR A 467 21.83 -11.00 12.36
CA THR A 467 22.27 -12.28 12.90
C THR A 467 22.20 -13.42 11.87
N THR A 468 21.57 -13.18 10.71
CA THR A 468 21.39 -14.19 9.66
C THR A 468 22.63 -14.31 8.79
N VAL A 469 23.22 -15.51 8.70
CA VAL A 469 24.34 -15.80 7.78
C VAL A 469 23.81 -16.07 6.38
N THR A 470 24.10 -15.14 5.46
CA THR A 470 23.61 -15.18 4.08
C THR A 470 24.45 -16.10 3.18
N ASP A 471 23.87 -16.51 2.06
CA ASP A 471 24.59 -17.25 1.00
C ASP A 471 25.68 -16.39 0.32
N TRP A 472 25.55 -15.06 0.31
CA TRP A 472 26.56 -14.13 -0.16
C TRP A 472 27.84 -14.22 0.68
N GLU A 473 27.72 -14.24 2.02
CA GLU A 473 28.85 -14.39 2.94
C GLU A 473 29.51 -15.76 2.77
N ARG A 474 28.71 -16.83 2.70
CA ARG A 474 29.23 -18.19 2.47
C ARG A 474 30.02 -18.30 1.18
N ARG A 475 29.47 -17.81 0.05
CA ARG A 475 30.18 -17.82 -1.25
C ARG A 475 31.43 -16.97 -1.25
N ARG A 476 31.46 -15.89 -0.48
CA ARG A 476 32.59 -14.96 -0.43
C ARG A 476 33.71 -15.44 0.48
N ALA A 477 33.40 -16.01 1.62
CA ALA A 477 34.34 -16.27 2.70
C ALA A 477 34.83 -17.72 2.78
N PHE A 478 34.02 -18.72 2.39
CA PHE A 478 34.21 -20.14 2.70
C PHE A 478 35.59 -20.69 2.34
N GLU A 479 36.13 -20.34 1.19
CA GLU A 479 37.47 -20.81 0.72
C GLU A 479 38.52 -19.68 0.69
N ARG A 480 38.10 -18.42 0.89
CA ARG A 480 38.98 -17.28 0.62
C ARG A 480 39.44 -16.54 1.86
N LEU A 481 38.87 -16.82 2.98
CA LEU A 481 39.20 -16.30 4.31
C LEU A 481 39.45 -17.49 5.29
#